data_dae7ca7ef57382d6f2315cc1c05aea2b
#
_entry.id   dae7ca7ef57382d6f2315cc1c05aea2b
#
_cell.length_a   1.000
_cell.length_b   1.000
_cell.length_c   1.000
_cell.angle_alpha   90.00
_cell.angle_beta   90.00
_cell.angle_gamma   90.00
#
_symmetry.space_group_name_H-M   'P 1'
#
loop_
_entity.id
_entity.type
_entity.pdbx_description
1 polymer ?
#
loop_
_entity_poly.entity_id
_entity_poly.type
_entity_poly.pdbx_seq_one_letter_code
_entity_poly.pdbx_strand_id
1 'polypeptide(L)' 'SEALLALQALGYSKRELTKVEKSLNKHNVNSVDEAVKIGLQTLVS' A
#
# COMPACT_ATOMS: atom_id res chain seq x y z
N SER A 1 -5.93 6.82 -1.57
CA SER A 1 -5.23 6.70 -2.86
C SER A 1 -5.73 5.47 -3.62
N GLU A 2 -5.47 5.43 -4.91
CA GLU A 2 -5.86 4.30 -5.74
C GLU A 2 -5.17 3.01 -5.30
N ALA A 3 -3.91 3.11 -4.87
CA ALA A 3 -3.17 1.95 -4.39
C ALA A 3 -3.83 1.36 -3.14
N LEU A 4 -4.25 2.20 -2.21
CA LEU A 4 -4.92 1.74 -1.00
C LEU A 4 -6.28 1.12 -1.33
N LEU A 5 -7.01 1.69 -2.29
CA LEU A 5 -8.26 1.12 -2.72
C LEU A 5 -8.06 -0.25 -3.36
N ALA A 6 -7.01 -0.41 -4.16
CA ALA A 6 -6.69 -1.70 -4.77
C ALA A 6 -6.41 -2.75 -3.71
N LEU A 7 -5.62 -2.40 -2.70
CA LEU A 7 -5.30 -3.32 -1.61
C LEU A 7 -6.54 -3.65 -0.78
N GLN A 8 -7.40 -2.66 -0.55
CA GLN A 8 -8.65 -2.88 0.16
C GLN A 8 -9.54 -3.86 -0.60
N ALA A 9 -9.58 -3.76 -1.92
CA ALA A 9 -10.34 -4.66 -2.76
C ALA A 9 -9.83 -6.10 -2.67
N LEU A 10 -8.54 -6.27 -2.37
CA LEU A 10 -7.94 -7.58 -2.17
C LEU A 10 -8.25 -8.18 -0.79
N GLY A 11 -8.86 -7.40 0.10
CA GLY A 11 -9.28 -7.89 1.39
C GLY A 11 -8.41 -7.51 2.58
N TYR A 12 -7.48 -6.59 2.39
CA TYR A 12 -6.64 -6.16 3.51
C TYR A 12 -7.41 -5.28 4.49
N SER A 13 -7.07 -5.37 5.78
CA SER A 13 -7.75 -4.62 6.83
C SER A 13 -7.31 -3.17 6.88
N LYS A 14 -8.06 -2.35 7.60
CA LYS A 14 -7.71 -0.94 7.79
C LYS A 14 -6.35 -0.75 8.46
N ARG A 15 -6.01 -1.62 9.41
CA ARG A 15 -4.70 -1.58 10.07
C ARG A 15 -3.58 -1.80 9.08
N GLU A 16 -3.77 -2.77 8.20
CA GLU A 16 -2.80 -3.08 7.16
C GLU A 16 -2.67 -1.93 6.19
N LEU A 17 -3.79 -1.33 5.80
CA LEU A 17 -3.78 -0.18 4.90
C LEU A 17 -3.07 1.03 5.51
N THR A 18 -3.25 1.26 6.80
CA THR A 18 -2.56 2.34 7.51
C THR A 18 -1.05 2.11 7.50
N LYS A 19 -0.64 0.86 7.69
CA LYS A 19 0.77 0.49 7.66
C LYS A 19 1.37 0.75 6.27
N VAL A 20 0.62 0.39 5.22
CA VAL A 20 1.04 0.63 3.85
C VAL A 20 1.14 2.13 3.58
N GLU A 21 0.17 2.91 4.03
CA GLU A 21 0.18 4.35 3.82
C GLU A 21 1.43 4.99 4.42
N LYS A 22 1.82 4.59 5.62
CA LYS A 22 3.04 5.08 6.24
C LYS A 22 4.27 4.70 5.44
N SER A 23 4.29 3.49 4.92
CA SER A 23 5.40 3.02 4.09
C SER A 23 5.49 3.83 2.81
N LEU A 24 4.36 4.09 2.16
CA LEU A 24 4.32 4.87 0.93
C LEU A 24 4.79 6.31 1.15
N ASN A 25 4.50 6.89 2.32
CA ASN A 25 4.94 8.24 2.64
C ASN A 25 6.46 8.34 2.80
N LYS A 26 7.12 7.25 3.16
CA LYS A 26 8.57 7.20 3.29
C LYS A 26 9.26 7.07 1.95
N HIS A 27 8.56 6.57 0.95
CA HIS A 27 9.11 6.35 -0.39
C HIS A 27 8.55 7.37 -1.36
N ASN A 28 9.36 7.82 -2.29
CA ASN A 28 8.89 8.71 -3.36
C ASN A 28 8.24 7.87 -4.44
N VAL A 29 6.97 7.53 -4.21
CA VAL A 29 6.21 6.67 -5.11
C VAL A 29 5.65 7.52 -6.25
N ASN A 30 5.94 7.13 -7.49
CA ASN A 30 5.55 7.88 -8.67
C ASN A 30 4.39 7.28 -9.45
N SER A 31 3.97 6.08 -9.12
CA SER A 31 2.89 5.41 -9.84
C SER A 31 2.10 4.49 -8.93
N VAL A 32 0.87 4.18 -9.36
CA VAL A 32 0.01 3.24 -8.62
C VAL A 32 0.64 1.85 -8.60
N ASP A 33 1.23 1.42 -9.71
CA ASP A 33 1.89 0.11 -9.78
C ASP A 33 3.00 -0.02 -8.75
N GLU A 34 3.83 1.01 -8.64
CA GLU A 34 4.91 1.02 -7.66
C GLU A 34 4.37 1.04 -6.24
N ALA A 35 3.31 1.83 -6.00
CA ALA A 35 2.69 1.92 -4.69
C ALA A 35 2.13 0.57 -4.24
N VAL A 36 1.46 -0.14 -5.13
CA VAL A 36 0.92 -1.46 -4.83
C VAL A 36 2.03 -2.45 -4.53
N LYS A 37 3.10 -2.40 -5.31
CA LYS A 37 4.26 -3.27 -5.10
C LYS A 37 4.87 -3.06 -3.72
N ILE A 38 5.10 -1.81 -3.36
CA ILE A 38 5.66 -1.47 -2.05
C ILE A 38 4.71 -1.88 -0.93
N GLY A 39 3.41 -1.65 -1.14
CA GLY A 39 2.40 -2.03 -0.17
C GLY A 39 2.38 -3.52 0.09
N LEU A 40 2.43 -4.33 -0.96
CA LEU A 40 2.45 -5.77 -0.82
C LEU A 40 3.71 -6.25 -0.11
N GLN A 41 4.86 -5.65 -0.42
CA GLN A 41 6.11 -5.98 0.26
C GLN A 41 6.02 -5.64 1.75
N THR A 42 5.42 -4.51 2.09
CA THR A 42 5.25 -4.09 3.47
C THR A 42 4.39 -5.08 4.25
N LEU A 43 3.32 -5.57 3.62
CA LEU A 43 2.38 -6.48 4.28
C LEU A 43 2.93 -7.90 4.42
N VAL A 44 3.81 -8.29 3.51
CA VAL A 44 4.42 -9.64 3.55
C VAL A 44 5.58 -9.71 4.53
N SER A 45 6.20 -8.60 4.82
CA SER A 45 7.38 -8.56 5.70
C SER A 45 7.11 -8.97 7.13
#